data_3c37463c5f441fe5d5cb392332fe9a56
#
_entry.id   3c37463c5f441fe5d5cb392332fe9a56
#
_cell.length_a   1.000
_cell.length_b   1.000
_cell.length_c   1.000
_cell.angle_alpha   90.00
_cell.angle_beta   90.00
_cell.angle_gamma   90.00
#
_symmetry.space_group_name_H-M   'P 1'
#
loop_
_entity.id
_entity.type
_entity.pdbx_description
1 polymer ?
#
loop_
_entity_poly.entity_id
_entity_poly.type
_entity_poly.pdbx_seq_one_letter_code
_entity_poly.pdbx_strand_id
1 'polypeptide(L)'
;ASYFESGIGRGMGFRDSCQDLLGFVHLIPDRARERILDIAATQFEDGSAYHQYQPLTKKGNSDIGSGFNDDPLWLIAGTAAYIKETGDYSILDEMTPYDSDASKATTFMEHLRRSFHYTMEHLGPHNLPLIGRADWNDCLNLNCFSTEPGESFQTFGDALVCYAVEQFPVL
;
A
#
# COMPACT_ATOMS: atom_id res chain seq x y z
N ALA A 1 10.84 8.58 10.58
CA ALA A 1 11.73 7.56 10.03
C ALA A 1 10.99 6.24 9.99
N SER A 2 10.93 5.62 8.82
CA SER A 2 10.26 4.34 8.65
C SER A 2 10.86 3.29 9.58
N TYR A 3 10.01 2.47 10.13
CA TYR A 3 10.40 1.43 11.04
C TYR A 3 11.05 0.28 10.28
N PHE A 4 12.29 -0.04 10.57
CA PHE A 4 12.93 -1.25 10.08
C PHE A 4 12.70 -2.36 11.11
N GLU A 5 11.92 -3.35 10.75
CA GLU A 5 11.71 -4.50 11.63
C GLU A 5 13.01 -5.27 11.86
N SER A 6 13.34 -5.50 13.13
CA SER A 6 14.53 -6.24 13.50
C SER A 6 14.33 -7.73 13.23
N GLY A 7 15.38 -8.38 12.72
CA GLY A 7 15.39 -9.82 12.46
C GLY A 7 15.95 -10.18 11.08
N ILE A 8 16.31 -11.44 10.91
CA ILE A 8 16.81 -11.97 9.64
C ILE A 8 15.67 -11.98 8.62
N GLY A 9 15.91 -11.41 7.43
CA GLY A 9 14.93 -11.36 6.36
C GLY A 9 13.83 -10.29 6.52
N ARG A 10 13.90 -9.46 7.56
CA ARG A 10 12.95 -8.36 7.74
C ARG A 10 13.32 -7.14 6.91
N GLY A 11 12.33 -6.30 6.65
CA GLY A 11 12.46 -5.08 5.86
C GLY A 11 11.66 -3.93 6.45
N MET A 12 11.38 -2.93 5.62
CA MET A 12 10.48 -1.84 5.96
C MET A 12 9.06 -2.21 5.53
N GLY A 13 8.09 -1.98 6.41
CA GLY A 13 6.68 -2.22 6.08
C GLY A 13 6.20 -1.30 4.95
N PHE A 14 5.42 -1.85 4.04
CA PHE A 14 4.77 -1.07 2.98
C PHE A 14 3.82 -0.03 3.60
N ARG A 15 2.89 -0.49 4.40
CA ARG A 15 1.95 0.34 5.16
C ARG A 15 2.67 1.36 6.03
N ASP A 16 3.64 0.90 6.84
CA ASP A 16 4.35 1.77 7.78
C ASP A 16 5.06 2.90 7.07
N SER A 17 5.69 2.60 5.93
CA SER A 17 6.34 3.62 5.10
C SER A 17 5.35 4.64 4.54
N CYS A 18 4.15 4.20 4.13
CA CYS A 18 3.10 5.10 3.68
C CYS A 18 2.52 5.94 4.82
N GLN A 19 2.36 5.38 6.00
CA GLN A 19 1.92 6.11 7.19
C GLN A 19 2.94 7.18 7.60
N ASP A 20 4.23 6.85 7.56
CA ASP A 20 5.29 7.81 7.83
C ASP A 20 5.25 9.03 6.88
N LEU A 21 4.87 8.81 5.61
CA LEU A 21 4.70 9.91 4.65
C LEU A 21 3.73 10.96 5.16
N LEU A 22 2.64 10.56 5.80
CA LEU A 22 1.65 11.49 6.36
C LEU A 22 2.28 12.41 7.42
N GLY A 23 3.31 11.93 8.11
CA GLY A 23 4.00 12.66 9.17
C GLY A 23 5.11 13.60 8.69
N PHE A 24 5.71 13.35 7.51
CA PHE A 24 6.88 14.12 7.09
C PHE A 24 6.79 14.78 5.71
N VAL A 25 5.73 14.54 4.96
CA VAL A 25 5.56 15.08 3.60
C VAL A 25 5.73 16.59 3.52
N HIS A 26 5.27 17.32 4.52
CA HIS A 26 5.39 18.78 4.61
C HIS A 26 6.81 19.27 4.95
N LEU A 27 7.67 18.40 5.48
CA LEU A 27 9.04 18.75 5.87
C LEU A 27 10.06 18.53 4.75
N ILE A 28 9.92 17.41 4.04
CA ILE A 28 10.88 16.96 3.03
C ILE A 28 10.16 16.34 1.81
N PRO A 29 9.36 17.14 1.09
CA PRO A 29 8.49 16.63 0.01
C PRO A 29 9.24 15.89 -1.10
N ASP A 30 10.47 16.32 -1.46
CA ASP A 30 11.27 15.64 -2.48
C ASP A 30 11.58 14.18 -2.07
N ARG A 31 11.90 13.98 -0.79
CA ARG A 31 12.14 12.63 -0.24
C ARG A 31 10.85 11.83 -0.11
N ALA A 32 9.74 12.50 0.14
CA ALA A 32 8.43 11.86 0.13
C ALA A 32 8.11 11.32 -1.27
N ARG A 33 8.34 12.13 -2.31
CA ARG A 33 8.16 11.73 -3.70
C ARG A 33 8.98 10.49 -4.07
N GLU A 34 10.28 10.52 -3.78
CA GLU A 34 11.16 9.36 -4.01
C GLU A 34 10.64 8.11 -3.29
N ARG A 35 10.23 8.25 -2.04
CA ARG A 35 9.73 7.14 -1.22
C ARG A 35 8.43 6.56 -1.77
N ILE A 36 7.50 7.39 -2.21
CA ILE A 36 6.23 6.94 -2.81
C ILE A 36 6.51 6.06 -4.03
N LEU A 37 7.40 6.48 -4.92
CA LEU A 37 7.73 5.72 -6.12
C LEU A 37 8.51 4.43 -5.79
N ASP A 38 9.41 4.47 -4.81
CA ASP A 38 10.11 3.27 -4.33
C ASP A 38 9.15 2.21 -3.77
N ILE A 39 8.17 2.65 -3.00
CA ILE A 39 7.14 1.76 -2.43
C ILE A 39 6.27 1.18 -3.55
N ALA A 40 5.78 2.03 -4.44
CA ALA A 40 4.95 1.61 -5.57
C ALA A 40 5.64 0.58 -6.46
N ALA A 41 6.95 0.70 -6.65
CA ALA A 41 7.73 -0.26 -7.44
C ALA A 41 7.77 -1.68 -6.84
N THR A 42 7.31 -1.87 -5.61
CA THR A 42 7.19 -3.18 -4.97
C THR A 42 5.78 -3.77 -5.06
N GLN A 43 4.84 -3.06 -5.67
CA GLN A 43 3.47 -3.54 -5.90
C GLN A 43 3.44 -4.60 -7.00
N PHE A 44 2.45 -5.49 -6.96
CA PHE A 44 2.18 -6.46 -8.02
C PHE A 44 1.19 -5.90 -9.07
N GLU A 45 1.16 -6.54 -10.23
CA GLU A 45 0.27 -6.14 -11.34
C GLU A 45 -1.23 -6.27 -11.02
N ASP A 46 -1.60 -7.12 -10.07
CA ASP A 46 -2.97 -7.26 -9.58
C ASP A 46 -3.40 -6.17 -8.59
N GLY A 47 -2.48 -5.29 -8.22
CA GLY A 47 -2.71 -4.21 -7.27
C GLY A 47 -2.41 -4.56 -5.81
N SER A 48 -2.13 -5.82 -5.50
CA SER A 48 -1.59 -6.20 -4.19
C SER A 48 -0.17 -5.70 -4.00
N ALA A 49 0.35 -5.78 -2.81
CA ALA A 49 1.72 -5.33 -2.51
C ALA A 49 2.45 -6.32 -1.62
N TYR A 50 3.77 -6.29 -1.66
CA TYR A 50 4.57 -6.92 -0.61
C TYR A 50 4.30 -6.19 0.71
N HIS A 51 4.10 -6.95 1.77
CA HIS A 51 3.94 -6.35 3.11
C HIS A 51 5.22 -5.64 3.59
N GLN A 52 6.38 -6.11 3.14
CA GLN A 52 7.68 -5.51 3.45
C GLN A 52 8.57 -5.42 2.22
N TYR A 53 9.46 -4.45 2.20
CA TYR A 53 10.50 -4.30 1.17
C TYR A 53 11.86 -3.98 1.78
N GLN A 54 12.91 -4.28 1.04
CA GLN A 54 14.29 -4.02 1.45
C GLN A 54 14.74 -2.62 0.97
N PRO A 55 15.03 -1.69 1.86
CA PRO A 55 15.27 -0.30 1.49
C PRO A 55 16.51 -0.08 0.64
N LEU A 56 17.52 -0.95 0.76
CA LEU A 56 18.77 -0.83 0.01
C LEU A 56 18.63 -1.35 -1.42
N THR A 57 17.92 -2.42 -1.62
CA THR A 57 17.70 -3.03 -2.94
C THR A 57 16.43 -2.54 -3.61
N LYS A 58 15.54 -1.91 -2.84
CA LYS A 58 14.20 -1.47 -3.24
C LYS A 58 13.32 -2.59 -3.81
N LYS A 59 13.55 -3.81 -3.32
CA LYS A 59 12.80 -5.01 -3.73
C LYS A 59 11.89 -5.48 -2.61
N GLY A 60 10.76 -6.03 -3.01
CA GLY A 60 9.83 -6.67 -2.09
C GLY A 60 10.44 -7.86 -1.37
N ASN A 61 9.94 -8.14 -0.17
CA ASN A 61 10.38 -9.25 0.66
C ASN A 61 9.47 -10.46 0.46
N SER A 62 9.89 -11.40 -0.37
CA SER A 62 9.13 -12.61 -0.69
C SER A 62 8.93 -13.54 0.51
N ASP A 63 9.80 -13.50 1.51
CA ASP A 63 9.70 -14.37 2.70
C ASP A 63 8.49 -13.98 3.56
N ILE A 64 8.17 -12.69 3.61
CA ILE A 64 6.97 -12.20 4.28
C ILE A 64 5.76 -12.29 3.34
N GLY A 65 5.97 -12.07 2.05
CA GLY A 65 4.93 -12.19 1.02
C GLY A 65 3.99 -10.99 0.96
N SER A 66 2.79 -11.26 0.44
CA SER A 66 1.74 -10.27 0.15
C SER A 66 0.40 -10.71 0.72
N GLY A 67 -0.67 -10.01 0.34
CA GLY A 67 -2.04 -10.37 0.70
C GLY A 67 -2.55 -9.72 1.98
N PHE A 68 -1.87 -8.69 2.46
CA PHE A 68 -2.38 -7.78 3.47
C PHE A 68 -3.32 -6.79 2.78
N ASN A 69 -4.58 -6.81 3.15
CA ASN A 69 -5.62 -6.15 2.37
C ASN A 69 -5.53 -4.62 2.39
N ASP A 70 -5.00 -4.05 3.46
CA ASP A 70 -4.91 -2.61 3.66
C ASP A 70 -3.65 -1.98 3.05
N ASP A 71 -2.58 -2.75 2.85
CA ASP A 71 -1.30 -2.22 2.33
C ASP A 71 -1.47 -1.34 1.08
N PRO A 72 -2.16 -1.78 0.01
CA PRO A 72 -2.30 -0.98 -1.20
C PRO A 72 -3.04 0.34 -1.01
N LEU A 73 -3.99 0.39 -0.08
CA LEU A 73 -4.79 1.59 0.18
C LEU A 73 -3.96 2.71 0.82
N TRP A 74 -2.95 2.35 1.59
CA TRP A 74 -2.04 3.32 2.20
C TRP A 74 -1.20 4.08 1.17
N LEU A 75 -0.93 3.46 0.01
CA LEU A 75 -0.27 4.15 -1.11
C LEU A 75 -1.12 5.31 -1.63
N ILE A 76 -2.44 5.11 -1.74
CA ILE A 76 -3.39 6.17 -2.14
C ILE A 76 -3.38 7.30 -1.11
N ALA A 77 -3.47 6.96 0.17
CA ALA A 77 -3.47 7.94 1.25
C ALA A 77 -2.19 8.79 1.28
N GLY A 78 -1.02 8.13 1.19
CA GLY A 78 0.28 8.80 1.17
C GLY A 78 0.45 9.72 -0.04
N THR A 79 0.03 9.25 -1.21
CA THR A 79 0.09 10.03 -2.45
C THR A 79 -0.82 11.25 -2.41
N ALA A 80 -2.05 11.08 -1.92
CA ALA A 80 -2.98 12.18 -1.77
C ALA A 80 -2.45 13.25 -0.81
N ALA A 81 -1.84 12.84 0.30
CA ALA A 81 -1.19 13.75 1.23
C ALA A 81 -0.04 14.53 0.55
N TYR A 82 0.78 13.85 -0.25
CA TYR A 82 1.86 14.49 -1.01
C TYR A 82 1.32 15.54 -1.99
N ILE A 83 0.32 15.19 -2.78
CA ILE A 83 -0.26 16.11 -3.77
C ILE A 83 -0.95 17.30 -3.09
N LYS A 84 -1.66 17.08 -1.99
CA LYS A 84 -2.29 18.16 -1.21
C LYS A 84 -1.26 19.16 -0.68
N GLU A 85 -0.09 18.67 -0.26
CA GLU A 85 0.98 19.51 0.28
C GLU A 85 1.73 20.26 -0.81
N THR A 86 2.02 19.60 -1.94
CA THR A 86 2.95 20.11 -2.94
C THR A 86 2.28 20.70 -4.18
N GLY A 87 1.07 20.25 -4.51
CA GLY A 87 0.44 20.50 -5.81
C GLY A 87 1.10 19.77 -6.98
N ASP A 88 2.03 18.86 -6.71
CA ASP A 88 2.77 18.13 -7.76
C ASP A 88 1.95 16.93 -8.28
N TYR A 89 1.15 17.19 -9.31
CA TYR A 89 0.43 16.13 -10.03
C TYR A 89 1.32 15.35 -11.00
N SER A 90 2.52 15.83 -11.32
CA SER A 90 3.41 15.16 -12.27
C SER A 90 3.85 13.76 -11.79
N ILE A 91 3.79 13.52 -10.49
CA ILE A 91 4.06 12.20 -9.93
C ILE A 91 3.16 11.11 -10.52
N LEU A 92 1.93 11.45 -10.91
CA LEU A 92 0.96 10.49 -11.45
C LEU A 92 1.35 9.95 -12.81
N ASP A 93 2.15 10.69 -13.56
CA ASP A 93 2.62 10.31 -14.89
C ASP A 93 3.95 9.53 -14.86
N GLU A 94 4.59 9.38 -13.68
CA GLU A 94 5.84 8.66 -13.56
C GLU A 94 5.69 7.19 -13.92
N MET A 95 6.57 6.72 -14.78
CA MET A 95 6.63 5.33 -15.18
C MET A 95 7.24 4.49 -14.06
N THR A 96 6.42 3.70 -13.40
CA THR A 96 6.79 2.92 -12.23
C THR A 96 6.65 1.43 -12.53
N PRO A 97 7.65 0.61 -12.24
CA PRO A 97 7.59 -0.83 -12.47
C PRO A 97 6.71 -1.54 -11.44
N TYR A 98 6.17 -2.71 -11.82
CA TYR A 98 5.62 -3.68 -10.86
C TYR A 98 6.69 -4.70 -10.49
N ASP A 99 6.75 -5.08 -9.21
CA ASP A 99 7.71 -6.03 -8.63
C ASP A 99 9.16 -5.75 -9.05
N SER A 100 9.49 -4.46 -9.16
CA SER A 100 10.80 -3.96 -9.60
C SER A 100 11.21 -4.43 -11.02
N ASP A 101 10.26 -4.88 -11.84
CA ASP A 101 10.47 -5.29 -13.23
C ASP A 101 10.17 -4.14 -14.19
N ALA A 102 11.19 -3.52 -14.72
CA ALA A 102 11.07 -2.37 -15.63
C ALA A 102 10.27 -2.68 -16.91
N SER A 103 10.20 -3.94 -17.33
CA SER A 103 9.42 -4.33 -18.52
C SER A 103 7.91 -4.24 -18.29
N LYS A 104 7.47 -4.14 -17.04
CA LYS A 104 6.08 -4.07 -16.61
C LYS A 104 5.67 -2.68 -16.13
N ALA A 105 6.47 -1.67 -16.39
CA ALA A 105 6.19 -0.32 -15.92
C ALA A 105 4.91 0.25 -16.53
N THR A 106 4.11 0.88 -15.70
CA THR A 106 2.94 1.69 -16.09
C THR A 106 3.01 3.06 -15.44
N THR A 107 2.06 3.94 -15.74
CA THR A 107 1.98 5.21 -15.02
C THR A 107 1.69 4.97 -13.55
N PHE A 108 2.20 5.83 -12.68
CA PHE A 108 1.94 5.72 -11.24
C PHE A 108 0.44 5.85 -10.92
N MET A 109 -0.33 6.61 -11.71
CA MET A 109 -1.78 6.65 -11.57
C MET A 109 -2.42 5.27 -11.73
N GLU A 110 -1.90 4.43 -12.64
CA GLU A 110 -2.40 3.07 -12.81
C GLU A 110 -2.10 2.20 -11.58
N HIS A 111 -0.98 2.40 -10.90
CA HIS A 111 -0.70 1.75 -9.61
C HIS A 111 -1.78 2.06 -8.57
N LEU A 112 -2.17 3.32 -8.44
CA LEU A 112 -3.21 3.74 -7.49
C LEU A 112 -4.58 3.15 -7.86
N ARG A 113 -4.92 3.12 -9.14
CA ARG A 113 -6.16 2.51 -9.61
C ARG A 113 -6.20 1.02 -9.29
N ARG A 114 -5.12 0.29 -9.54
CA ARG A 114 -5.02 -1.13 -9.22
C ARG A 114 -5.06 -1.40 -7.73
N SER A 115 -4.42 -0.55 -6.92
CA SER A 115 -4.54 -0.61 -5.45
C SER A 115 -6.01 -0.60 -5.01
N PHE A 116 -6.79 0.32 -5.56
CA PHE A 116 -8.20 0.44 -5.23
C PHE A 116 -9.01 -0.76 -5.73
N HIS A 117 -8.81 -1.15 -7.00
CA HIS A 117 -9.51 -2.30 -7.60
C HIS A 117 -9.24 -3.59 -6.86
N TYR A 118 -8.00 -3.82 -6.43
CA TYR A 118 -7.64 -5.00 -5.65
C TYR A 118 -8.55 -5.16 -4.42
N THR A 119 -8.71 -4.10 -3.64
CA THR A 119 -9.59 -4.15 -2.47
C THR A 119 -11.05 -4.34 -2.86
N MET A 120 -11.52 -3.65 -3.90
CA MET A 120 -12.92 -3.74 -4.36
C MET A 120 -13.27 -5.10 -4.97
N GLU A 121 -12.29 -5.84 -5.47
CA GLU A 121 -12.47 -7.20 -5.98
C GLU A 121 -12.39 -8.28 -4.88
N HIS A 122 -11.94 -7.89 -3.68
CA HIS A 122 -11.80 -8.77 -2.53
C HIS A 122 -12.78 -8.38 -1.41
N LEU A 123 -14.06 -8.33 -1.76
CA LEU A 123 -15.15 -8.09 -0.82
C LEU A 123 -15.81 -9.41 -0.43
N GLY A 124 -16.27 -9.49 0.81
CA GLY A 124 -17.04 -10.60 1.33
C GLY A 124 -18.55 -10.48 1.07
N PRO A 125 -19.34 -11.41 1.60
CA PRO A 125 -20.79 -11.48 1.33
C PRO A 125 -21.60 -10.28 1.80
N HIS A 126 -21.06 -9.46 2.71
CA HIS A 126 -21.69 -8.23 3.18
C HIS A 126 -21.12 -6.97 2.52
N ASN A 127 -20.35 -7.13 1.44
CA ASN A 127 -19.61 -6.05 0.74
C ASN A 127 -18.60 -5.33 1.63
N LEU A 128 -18.07 -6.01 2.63
CA LEU A 128 -16.95 -5.52 3.43
C LEU A 128 -15.64 -6.09 2.87
N PRO A 129 -14.53 -5.35 2.94
CA PRO A 129 -13.23 -5.86 2.53
C PRO A 129 -12.87 -7.14 3.29
N LEU A 130 -12.31 -8.11 2.58
CA LEU A 130 -11.75 -9.28 3.21
C LEU A 130 -10.48 -8.90 3.97
N ILE A 131 -10.22 -9.53 5.11
CA ILE A 131 -9.00 -9.32 5.90
C ILE A 131 -7.76 -9.72 5.08
N GLY A 132 -7.92 -10.66 4.16
CA GLY A 132 -6.78 -11.24 3.46
C GLY A 132 -5.90 -12.03 4.43
N ARG A 133 -4.60 -11.89 4.29
CA ARG A 133 -3.65 -12.53 5.21
C ARG A 133 -3.65 -11.86 6.58
N ALA A 134 -3.72 -10.56 6.60
CA ALA A 134 -3.97 -9.72 7.76
C ALA A 134 -4.37 -8.32 7.27
N ASP A 135 -4.90 -7.52 8.17
CA ASP A 135 -5.14 -6.11 7.98
C ASP A 135 -4.26 -5.27 8.92
N TRP A 136 -4.65 -4.03 9.15
CA TRP A 136 -3.91 -3.10 10.01
C TRP A 136 -3.57 -3.64 11.41
N ASN A 137 -4.32 -4.61 11.92
CA ASN A 137 -4.03 -5.22 13.23
C ASN A 137 -3.00 -6.35 13.18
N ASP A 138 -2.53 -6.75 12.02
CA ASP A 138 -1.48 -7.72 11.76
C ASP A 138 -1.73 -9.16 12.24
N CYS A 139 -2.50 -9.35 13.27
CA CYS A 139 -2.56 -10.63 13.96
C CYS A 139 -3.96 -11.24 14.02
N LEU A 140 -4.94 -10.56 13.44
CA LEU A 140 -6.32 -10.94 13.71
C LEU A 140 -6.94 -11.76 12.60
N ASN A 141 -6.13 -12.21 11.66
CA ASN A 141 -6.59 -13.26 10.80
C ASN A 141 -6.68 -14.56 11.61
N LEU A 142 -7.83 -14.77 12.21
CA LEU A 142 -8.15 -16.01 12.89
C LEU A 142 -8.24 -17.21 11.92
N ASN A 143 -7.86 -17.03 10.68
CA ASN A 143 -7.78 -18.07 9.65
C ASN A 143 -6.77 -19.17 9.95
N CYS A 144 -5.97 -19.04 10.98
CA CYS A 144 -5.30 -20.20 11.54
C CYS A 144 -6.30 -21.28 12.03
N PHE A 145 -7.57 -20.92 12.20
CA PHE A 145 -8.64 -21.81 12.64
C PHE A 145 -9.81 -21.91 11.66
N SER A 146 -9.80 -21.16 10.56
CA SER A 146 -10.85 -21.17 9.54
C SER A 146 -10.24 -21.18 8.15
N THR A 147 -10.79 -22.00 7.27
CA THR A 147 -10.42 -22.01 5.84
C THR A 147 -11.13 -20.93 5.04
N GLU A 148 -12.14 -20.29 5.63
CA GLU A 148 -12.91 -19.23 4.99
C GLU A 148 -12.30 -17.87 5.31
N PRO A 149 -12.09 -17.02 4.29
CA PRO A 149 -11.63 -15.66 4.53
C PRO A 149 -12.69 -14.86 5.29
N GLY A 150 -12.32 -14.30 6.43
CA GLY A 150 -13.17 -13.40 7.20
C GLY A 150 -13.26 -12.02 6.57
N GLU A 151 -14.44 -11.40 6.65
CA GLU A 151 -14.58 -9.98 6.38
C GLU A 151 -13.95 -9.17 7.52
N SER A 152 -13.33 -8.05 7.14
CA SER A 152 -12.83 -7.10 8.12
C SER A 152 -13.99 -6.30 8.70
N PHE A 153 -14.41 -6.68 9.90
CA PHE A 153 -15.33 -5.85 10.71
C PHE A 153 -14.60 -4.72 11.43
N GLN A 154 -13.36 -4.46 11.08
CA GLN A 154 -12.62 -3.43 11.76
C GLN A 154 -12.95 -2.09 11.15
N THR A 155 -13.51 -1.25 11.98
CA THR A 155 -13.86 0.15 11.68
C THR A 155 -12.75 0.89 10.96
N PHE A 156 -11.50 0.43 11.10
CA PHE A 156 -10.36 1.06 10.48
C PHE A 156 -10.15 0.63 9.01
N GLY A 157 -10.32 -0.64 8.69
CA GLY A 157 -10.21 -1.12 7.31
C GLY A 157 -11.29 -0.48 6.43
N ASP A 158 -12.53 -0.48 6.92
CA ASP A 158 -13.64 0.17 6.22
C ASP A 158 -13.45 1.69 6.14
N ALA A 159 -12.95 2.32 7.21
CA ALA A 159 -12.64 3.73 7.23
C ALA A 159 -11.50 4.08 6.24
N LEU A 160 -10.51 3.23 6.09
CA LEU A 160 -9.43 3.44 5.12
C LEU A 160 -9.93 3.31 3.68
N VAL A 161 -10.83 2.37 3.38
CA VAL A 161 -11.48 2.27 2.07
C VAL A 161 -12.27 3.55 1.78
N CYS A 162 -13.10 4.00 2.72
CA CYS A 162 -13.84 5.26 2.57
C CYS A 162 -12.90 6.44 2.37
N TYR A 163 -11.84 6.52 3.16
CA TYR A 163 -10.84 7.57 3.03
C TYR A 163 -10.15 7.52 1.66
N ALA A 164 -9.74 6.35 1.18
CA ALA A 164 -9.14 6.20 -0.13
C ALA A 164 -10.09 6.67 -1.25
N VAL A 165 -11.37 6.29 -1.18
CA VAL A 165 -12.40 6.76 -2.12
C VAL A 165 -12.52 8.29 -2.10
N GLU A 166 -12.52 8.90 -0.92
CA GLU A 166 -12.56 10.36 -0.77
C GLU A 166 -11.32 11.06 -1.33
N GLN A 167 -10.17 10.38 -1.37
CA GLN A 167 -8.94 10.96 -1.91
C GLN A 167 -8.87 10.90 -3.44
N PHE A 168 -9.58 9.98 -4.11
CA PHE A 168 -9.53 9.87 -5.57
C PHE A 168 -9.84 11.16 -6.33
N PRO A 169 -10.79 12.03 -5.91
CA PRO A 169 -10.99 13.32 -6.57
C PRO A 169 -9.81 14.30 -6.46
N VAL A 170 -8.86 14.02 -5.56
CA VAL A 170 -7.62 14.82 -5.44
C VAL A 170 -6.57 14.32 -6.43
N LEU A 171 -6.61 13.05 -6.77
CA LEU A 171 -5.72 12.38 -7.72
C LEU A 171 -6.28 12.51 -9.15
#